data_68181e00c053f012ebfa4a8f885db0f9
#
_entry.id   68181e00c053f012ebfa4a8f885db0f9
#
_cell.length_a   1.000
_cell.length_b   1.000
_cell.length_c   1.000
_cell.angle_alpha   90.00
_cell.angle_beta   90.00
_cell.angle_gamma   90.00
#
_symmetry.space_group_name_H-M   'P 1'
#
loop_
_entity.id
_entity.type
_entity.pdbx_description
1 polymer ?
#
loop_
_entity_poly.entity_id
_entity_poly.type
_entity_poly.pdbx_seq_one_letter_code
_entity_poly.pdbx_strand_id
1 'polypeptide(L)'
;NDNDFDQYKYDYLESLIISRSGINNWSINYKDQISFFENIDDVFGRIRFLFENLSIDYLSNFVLDNSERKLMMKVTKVSSAEHLDNLLDALDKMISIKEYSIKSFQQNEISFSLTIFGTEDQFKKSVQTHKDFSIESTATELIQASLNSI
;
A
#
# COMPACT_ATOMS: atom_id res chain seq x y z
N ASN A 1 -11.42 7.80 -25.14
CA ASN A 1 -10.14 7.09 -25.14
C ASN A 1 -9.83 6.64 -23.71
N ASP A 2 -10.42 5.50 -23.32
CA ASP A 2 -10.33 4.95 -21.95
C ASP A 2 -9.04 4.17 -21.67
N ASN A 3 -8.05 4.23 -22.59
CA ASN A 3 -6.90 3.33 -22.53
C ASN A 3 -5.59 3.97 -22.01
N ASP A 4 -5.59 5.25 -21.63
CA ASP A 4 -4.33 5.89 -21.19
C ASP A 4 -3.95 5.58 -19.73
N PHE A 5 -4.86 4.97 -18.97
CA PHE A 5 -4.62 4.68 -17.53
C PHE A 5 -3.98 3.30 -17.28
N ASP A 6 -4.06 2.37 -18.25
CA ASP A 6 -3.56 1.00 -18.09
C ASP A 6 -2.04 0.87 -17.99
N GLN A 7 -1.27 1.91 -18.38
CA GLN A 7 0.19 1.86 -18.32
C GLN A 7 0.77 2.30 -16.95
N TYR A 8 -0.08 2.79 -16.03
CA TYR A 8 0.36 3.15 -14.69
C TYR A 8 -0.18 2.12 -13.69
N LYS A 9 0.67 1.58 -12.83
CA LYS A 9 0.22 0.79 -11.67
C LYS A 9 -0.28 1.75 -10.62
N TYR A 10 -1.58 1.70 -10.32
CA TYR A 10 -2.20 2.45 -9.24
C TYR A 10 -2.47 1.51 -8.07
N ASP A 11 -2.10 1.93 -6.87
CA ASP A 11 -2.54 1.24 -5.65
C ASP A 11 -4.02 1.54 -5.36
N TYR A 12 -4.48 2.69 -5.84
CA TYR A 12 -5.85 3.16 -5.65
C TYR A 12 -6.25 4.14 -6.77
N LEU A 13 -7.39 3.91 -7.40
CA LEU A 13 -7.96 4.77 -8.43
C LEU A 13 -9.40 5.12 -8.10
N GLU A 14 -9.70 6.41 -7.97
CA GLU A 14 -11.06 6.91 -7.85
C GLU A 14 -11.37 7.87 -8.99
N SER A 15 -12.59 7.80 -9.49
CA SER A 15 -13.06 8.67 -10.57
C SER A 15 -14.11 9.67 -10.08
N LEU A 16 -13.99 10.88 -10.58
CA LEU A 16 -14.91 11.99 -10.30
C LEU A 16 -15.24 12.66 -11.62
N ILE A 17 -16.53 12.79 -11.91
CA ILE A 17 -17.01 13.45 -13.13
C ILE A 17 -17.57 14.82 -12.76
N ILE A 18 -17.00 15.87 -13.34
CA ILE A 18 -17.48 17.23 -13.21
C ILE A 18 -18.14 17.62 -14.52
N SER A 19 -19.39 18.05 -14.45
CA SER A 19 -20.15 18.48 -15.62
C SER A 19 -20.70 19.88 -15.41
N ARG A 20 -20.75 20.67 -16.50
CA ARG A 20 -21.34 21.98 -16.51
C ARG A 20 -22.56 21.97 -17.43
N SER A 21 -23.74 22.29 -16.91
CA SER A 21 -25.01 22.31 -17.65
C SER A 21 -25.52 23.72 -17.98
N GLY A 22 -24.79 24.77 -17.61
CA GLY A 22 -25.14 26.16 -17.83
C GLY A 22 -24.08 27.15 -17.35
N ILE A 23 -24.40 28.44 -17.30
CA ILE A 23 -23.42 29.46 -16.88
C ILE A 23 -23.03 29.23 -15.41
N ASN A 24 -24.00 28.94 -14.54
CA ASN A 24 -23.83 28.80 -13.11
C ASN A 24 -24.37 27.44 -12.60
N ASN A 25 -24.47 26.43 -13.46
CA ASN A 25 -24.95 25.11 -13.08
C ASN A 25 -23.86 24.05 -13.28
N TRP A 26 -23.38 23.54 -12.19
CA TRP A 26 -22.36 22.52 -12.13
C TRP A 26 -22.86 21.28 -11.43
N SER A 27 -22.37 20.12 -11.80
CA SER A 27 -22.62 18.88 -11.07
C SER A 27 -21.34 18.09 -10.88
N ILE A 28 -21.24 17.41 -9.75
CA ILE A 28 -20.18 16.44 -9.43
C ILE A 28 -20.87 15.08 -9.28
N ASN A 29 -20.44 14.11 -10.06
CA ASN A 29 -20.80 12.71 -9.87
C ASN A 29 -19.59 11.97 -9.27
N TYR A 30 -19.79 11.43 -8.06
CA TYR A 30 -18.80 10.67 -7.35
C TYR A 30 -19.49 9.46 -6.69
N LYS A 31 -19.04 8.24 -7.00
CA LYS A 31 -19.64 6.97 -6.50
C LYS A 31 -21.15 6.94 -6.69
N ASP A 32 -21.60 7.26 -7.91
CA ASP A 32 -23.02 7.30 -8.30
C ASP A 32 -23.88 8.34 -7.53
N GLN A 33 -23.28 9.21 -6.75
CA GLN A 33 -23.93 10.31 -6.09
C GLN A 33 -23.71 11.61 -6.88
N ILE A 34 -24.80 12.25 -7.29
CA ILE A 34 -24.74 13.51 -8.03
C ILE A 34 -25.07 14.66 -7.07
N SER A 35 -24.16 15.62 -6.99
CA SER A 35 -24.35 16.89 -6.27
C SER A 35 -24.37 18.04 -7.25
N PHE A 36 -25.27 19.01 -7.04
CA PHE A 36 -25.43 20.20 -7.90
C PHE A 36 -24.95 21.45 -7.18
N PHE A 37 -24.35 22.37 -7.93
CA PHE A 37 -23.75 23.60 -7.42
C PHE A 37 -24.05 24.77 -8.36
N GLU A 38 -24.35 25.94 -7.81
CA GLU A 38 -24.57 27.17 -8.56
C GLU A 38 -23.30 28.01 -8.71
N ASN A 39 -22.26 27.69 -7.94
CA ASN A 39 -21.00 28.42 -7.91
C ASN A 39 -19.82 27.47 -8.10
N ILE A 40 -18.85 27.92 -8.88
CA ILE A 40 -17.62 27.14 -9.14
C ILE A 40 -16.77 26.97 -7.86
N ASP A 41 -16.79 27.93 -6.96
CA ASP A 41 -16.03 27.85 -5.70
C ASP A 41 -16.56 26.74 -4.80
N ASP A 42 -17.88 26.50 -4.81
CA ASP A 42 -18.50 25.38 -4.08
C ASP A 42 -18.11 24.02 -4.69
N VAL A 43 -17.94 23.98 -6.02
CA VAL A 43 -17.40 22.79 -6.71
C VAL A 43 -15.98 22.49 -6.20
N PHE A 44 -15.10 23.50 -6.15
CA PHE A 44 -13.74 23.33 -5.63
C PHE A 44 -13.74 22.96 -4.15
N GLY A 45 -14.63 23.55 -3.35
CA GLY A 45 -14.83 23.18 -1.95
C GLY A 45 -15.20 21.70 -1.79
N ARG A 46 -16.13 21.21 -2.62
CA ARG A 46 -16.54 19.81 -2.61
C ARG A 46 -15.42 18.87 -3.06
N ILE A 47 -14.68 19.24 -4.10
CA ILE A 47 -13.51 18.45 -4.56
C ILE A 47 -12.48 18.35 -3.44
N ARG A 48 -12.11 19.46 -2.80
CA ARG A 48 -11.18 19.46 -1.67
C ARG A 48 -11.65 18.54 -0.55
N PHE A 49 -12.90 18.65 -0.15
CA PHE A 49 -13.49 17.79 0.88
C PHE A 49 -13.42 16.31 0.53
N LEU A 50 -13.69 15.95 -0.74
CA LEU A 50 -13.57 14.56 -1.21
C LEU A 50 -12.12 14.08 -1.15
N PHE A 51 -11.16 14.89 -1.58
CA PHE A 51 -9.73 14.55 -1.51
C PHE A 51 -9.23 14.40 -0.08
N GLU A 52 -9.65 15.28 0.83
CA GLU A 52 -9.30 15.19 2.25
C GLU A 52 -9.82 13.89 2.86
N ASN A 53 -11.09 13.54 2.61
CA ASN A 53 -11.67 12.28 3.11
C ASN A 53 -11.00 11.04 2.49
N LEU A 54 -10.75 11.04 1.18
CA LEU A 54 -10.04 9.95 0.52
C LEU A 54 -8.62 9.79 1.07
N SER A 55 -7.94 10.90 1.32
CA SER A 55 -6.60 10.88 1.91
C SER A 55 -6.63 10.33 3.33
N ILE A 56 -7.63 10.70 4.14
CA ILE A 56 -7.81 10.17 5.48
C ILE A 56 -8.12 8.68 5.44
N ASP A 57 -9.05 8.24 4.59
CA ASP A 57 -9.40 6.83 4.43
C ASP A 57 -8.21 6.00 3.92
N TYR A 58 -7.46 6.53 2.96
CA TYR A 58 -6.24 5.90 2.46
C TYR A 58 -5.19 5.81 3.55
N LEU A 59 -4.86 6.93 4.20
CA LEU A 59 -3.86 6.99 5.25
C LEU A 59 -4.26 6.18 6.48
N SER A 60 -5.57 6.07 6.81
CA SER A 60 -6.02 5.26 7.94
C SER A 60 -5.69 3.78 7.80
N ASN A 61 -5.58 3.29 6.55
CA ASN A 61 -5.10 1.93 6.28
C ASN A 61 -3.59 1.79 6.48
N PHE A 62 -2.85 2.89 6.50
CA PHE A 62 -1.39 2.95 6.68
C PHE A 62 -0.97 3.61 8.00
N VAL A 63 -1.91 4.22 8.76
CA VAL A 63 -1.62 4.67 10.13
C VAL A 63 -1.34 3.44 10.96
N LEU A 64 -0.05 3.21 11.14
CA LEU A 64 0.43 2.17 12.01
C LEU A 64 0.01 2.53 13.43
N ASP A 65 -0.73 1.64 14.07
CA ASP A 65 -0.82 1.60 15.51
C ASP A 65 0.62 1.62 16.03
N ASN A 66 0.96 2.52 16.95
CA ASN A 66 2.30 2.61 17.53
C ASN A 66 2.66 1.40 18.41
N SER A 67 1.79 0.39 18.47
CA SER A 67 2.10 -0.85 19.14
C SER A 67 3.19 -1.62 18.40
N GLU A 68 4.23 -2.01 19.15
CA GLU A 68 5.30 -2.83 18.62
C GLU A 68 4.94 -4.31 18.75
N ARG A 69 5.19 -5.06 17.70
CA ARG A 69 4.96 -6.52 17.67
C ARG A 69 6.17 -7.25 17.10
N LYS A 70 6.43 -8.43 17.65
CA LYS A 70 7.49 -9.30 17.14
C LYS A 70 6.86 -10.38 16.27
N LEU A 71 7.41 -10.58 15.09
CA LEU A 71 7.07 -11.69 14.21
C LEU A 71 8.30 -12.33 13.60
N MET A 72 8.08 -13.51 13.05
CA MET A 72 9.06 -14.20 12.22
C MET A 72 8.68 -14.06 10.75
N MET A 73 9.66 -13.76 9.91
CA MET A 73 9.48 -13.76 8.46
C MET A 73 10.50 -14.69 7.84
N LYS A 74 10.05 -15.59 6.98
CA LYS A 74 10.89 -16.44 6.17
C LYS A 74 10.81 -15.99 4.72
N VAL A 75 11.96 -15.82 4.10
CA VAL A 75 12.07 -15.45 2.68
C VAL A 75 12.81 -16.52 1.93
N THR A 76 12.18 -17.06 0.92
CA THR A 76 12.72 -18.10 0.03
C THR A 76 13.31 -17.48 -1.25
N LYS A 77 14.02 -18.27 -2.05
CA LYS A 77 14.66 -17.89 -3.32
C LYS A 77 15.82 -16.89 -3.18
N VAL A 78 16.44 -16.81 -2.02
CA VAL A 78 17.63 -15.99 -1.80
C VAL A 78 18.87 -16.80 -2.13
N SER A 79 19.28 -16.84 -3.40
CA SER A 79 20.32 -17.75 -3.91
C SER A 79 21.66 -17.08 -4.22
N SER A 80 21.76 -15.75 -4.06
CA SER A 80 22.98 -14.99 -4.32
C SER A 80 23.15 -13.85 -3.32
N ALA A 81 24.36 -13.29 -3.26
CA ALA A 81 24.63 -12.09 -2.45
C ALA A 81 23.79 -10.88 -2.93
N GLU A 82 23.61 -10.73 -4.25
CA GLU A 82 22.78 -9.69 -4.83
C GLU A 82 21.30 -9.82 -4.38
N HIS A 83 20.76 -11.05 -4.35
CA HIS A 83 19.41 -11.30 -3.82
C HIS A 83 19.31 -10.93 -2.33
N LEU A 84 20.36 -11.19 -1.55
CA LEU A 84 20.41 -10.78 -0.15
C LEU A 84 20.42 -9.27 -0.01
N ASP A 85 21.27 -8.57 -0.76
CA ASP A 85 21.37 -7.11 -0.71
C ASP A 85 20.03 -6.46 -1.11
N ASN A 86 19.39 -6.93 -2.18
CA ASN A 86 18.07 -6.46 -2.60
C ASN A 86 16.99 -6.72 -1.54
N LEU A 87 17.05 -7.86 -0.87
CA LEU A 87 16.13 -8.20 0.21
C LEU A 87 16.30 -7.26 1.41
N LEU A 88 17.54 -6.99 1.83
CA LEU A 88 17.82 -6.08 2.94
C LEU A 88 17.39 -4.64 2.58
N ASP A 89 17.70 -4.19 1.38
CA ASP A 89 17.25 -2.89 0.86
C ASP A 89 15.71 -2.76 0.84
N ALA A 90 15.01 -3.84 0.51
CA ALA A 90 13.55 -3.86 0.51
C ALA A 90 12.99 -3.78 1.93
N LEU A 91 13.58 -4.51 2.89
CA LEU A 91 13.19 -4.44 4.30
C LEU A 91 13.45 -3.06 4.91
N ASP A 92 14.59 -2.44 4.59
CA ASP A 92 14.95 -1.10 5.06
C ASP A 92 14.01 0.00 4.55
N LYS A 93 13.39 -0.19 3.39
CA LYS A 93 12.38 0.72 2.83
C LYS A 93 10.99 0.56 3.42
N MET A 94 10.74 -0.52 4.15
CA MET A 94 9.43 -0.77 4.77
C MET A 94 9.27 0.03 6.07
N ILE A 95 8.51 1.12 6.03
CA ILE A 95 8.24 1.98 7.21
C ILE A 95 7.54 1.25 8.36
N SER A 96 6.91 0.10 8.08
CA SER A 96 6.29 -0.76 9.09
C SER A 96 7.31 -1.57 9.90
N ILE A 97 8.55 -1.67 9.46
CA ILE A 97 9.61 -2.37 10.17
C ILE A 97 10.40 -1.37 11.03
N LYS A 98 10.41 -1.61 12.33
CA LYS A 98 11.24 -0.86 13.28
C LYS A 98 12.67 -1.36 13.29
N GLU A 99 12.82 -2.67 13.38
CA GLU A 99 14.11 -3.37 13.42
C GLU A 99 13.94 -4.81 12.95
N TYR A 100 15.02 -5.37 12.44
CA TYR A 100 15.06 -6.78 12.10
C TYR A 100 16.42 -7.40 12.43
N SER A 101 16.44 -8.73 12.58
CA SER A 101 17.66 -9.50 12.75
C SER A 101 17.54 -10.85 12.02
N ILE A 102 18.61 -11.23 11.33
CA ILE A 102 18.71 -12.55 10.70
C ILE A 102 18.86 -13.60 11.80
N LYS A 103 17.99 -14.62 11.77
CA LYS A 103 18.03 -15.76 12.71
C LYS A 103 18.72 -16.97 12.10
N SER A 104 18.47 -17.22 10.84
CA SER A 104 19.10 -18.32 10.13
C SER A 104 19.16 -18.05 8.63
N PHE A 105 20.16 -18.66 7.99
CA PHE A 105 20.28 -18.72 6.54
C PHE A 105 20.57 -20.15 6.14
N GLN A 106 19.66 -20.79 5.41
CA GLN A 106 19.76 -22.18 5.00
C GLN A 106 19.18 -22.38 3.60
N GLN A 107 19.95 -23.01 2.70
CA GLN A 107 19.45 -23.48 1.40
C GLN A 107 18.57 -22.47 0.62
N ASN A 108 19.01 -21.25 0.43
CA ASN A 108 18.24 -20.19 -0.25
C ASN A 108 17.01 -19.68 0.55
N GLU A 109 16.94 -19.97 1.83
CA GLU A 109 15.92 -19.45 2.75
C GLU A 109 16.59 -18.63 3.86
N ILE A 110 16.05 -17.44 4.15
CA ILE A 110 16.47 -16.60 5.27
C ILE A 110 15.30 -16.44 6.22
N SER A 111 15.56 -16.64 7.50
CA SER A 111 14.60 -16.34 8.56
C SER A 111 15.00 -15.08 9.30
N PHE A 112 14.05 -14.16 9.43
CA PHE A 112 14.17 -12.91 10.16
C PHE A 112 13.29 -12.91 11.40
N SER A 113 13.79 -12.30 12.47
CA SER A 113 12.95 -11.79 13.54
C SER A 113 12.74 -10.32 13.29
N LEU A 114 11.50 -9.90 13.20
CA LEU A 114 11.10 -8.51 12.94
C LEU A 114 10.45 -7.93 14.18
N THR A 115 10.71 -6.65 14.45
CA THR A 115 9.86 -5.82 15.29
C THR A 115 9.15 -4.85 14.35
N ILE A 116 7.83 -4.91 14.30
CA ILE A 116 7.01 -4.09 13.42
C ILE A 116 6.17 -3.09 14.22
N PHE A 117 5.78 -1.99 13.55
CA PHE A 117 4.73 -1.12 14.02
C PHE A 117 3.38 -1.56 13.45
N GLY A 118 2.34 -1.52 14.27
CA GLY A 118 0.98 -1.84 13.87
C GLY A 118 0.62 -3.31 13.98
N THR A 119 -0.40 -3.72 13.24
CA THR A 119 -0.91 -5.08 13.28
C THR A 119 -0.20 -5.99 12.28
N GLU A 120 -0.24 -7.30 12.55
CA GLU A 120 0.28 -8.31 11.63
C GLU A 120 -0.41 -8.25 10.26
N ASP A 121 -1.72 -7.97 10.23
CA ASP A 121 -2.48 -7.87 8.97
C ASP A 121 -2.08 -6.64 8.15
N GLN A 122 -1.78 -5.50 8.80
CA GLN A 122 -1.23 -4.33 8.12
C GLN A 122 0.14 -4.62 7.53
N PHE A 123 0.99 -5.31 8.28
CA PHE A 123 2.30 -5.71 7.79
C PHE A 123 2.20 -6.70 6.62
N LYS A 124 1.34 -7.72 6.70
CA LYS A 124 1.08 -8.65 5.59
C LYS A 124 0.65 -7.91 4.32
N LYS A 125 -0.26 -6.94 4.44
CA LYS A 125 -0.67 -6.11 3.30
C LYS A 125 0.50 -5.32 2.72
N SER A 126 1.36 -4.74 3.56
CA SER A 126 2.52 -3.99 3.07
C SER A 126 3.53 -4.89 2.34
N VAL A 127 3.75 -6.12 2.81
CA VAL A 127 4.57 -7.13 2.10
C VAL A 127 3.93 -7.54 0.78
N GLN A 128 2.60 -7.76 0.74
CA GLN A 128 1.87 -8.14 -0.48
C GLN A 128 1.93 -7.07 -1.57
N THR A 129 1.92 -5.81 -1.18
CA THR A 129 1.98 -4.69 -2.14
C THR A 129 3.41 -4.34 -2.56
N HIS A 130 4.41 -4.88 -1.87
CA HIS A 130 5.80 -4.63 -2.21
C HIS A 130 6.21 -5.44 -3.44
N LYS A 131 6.73 -4.76 -4.45
CA LYS A 131 7.06 -5.38 -5.76
C LYS A 131 8.08 -6.52 -5.68
N ASP A 132 8.93 -6.50 -4.66
CA ASP A 132 10.05 -7.43 -4.51
C ASP A 132 9.66 -8.72 -3.77
N PHE A 133 8.44 -8.80 -3.25
CA PHE A 133 7.95 -9.97 -2.50
C PHE A 133 6.67 -10.56 -3.08
N SER A 134 6.55 -11.89 -2.92
CA SER A 134 5.30 -12.63 -3.07
C SER A 134 5.05 -13.44 -1.81
N ILE A 135 3.88 -13.28 -1.19
CA ILE A 135 3.53 -14.08 -0.01
C ILE A 135 3.13 -15.47 -0.46
N GLU A 136 3.78 -16.50 0.10
CA GLU A 136 3.49 -17.90 -0.15
C GLU A 136 2.50 -18.47 0.87
N SER A 137 2.68 -18.14 2.14
CA SER A 137 1.77 -18.56 3.21
C SER A 137 1.85 -17.63 4.41
N THR A 138 0.79 -17.64 5.22
CA THR A 138 0.76 -16.92 6.49
C THR A 138 0.20 -17.82 7.58
N ALA A 139 0.98 -18.01 8.64
CA ALA A 139 0.53 -18.61 9.89
C ALA A 139 0.59 -17.55 10.99
N THR A 140 0.00 -17.83 12.15
CA THR A 140 0.08 -16.91 13.29
C THR A 140 1.57 -16.66 13.62
N GLU A 141 1.95 -15.39 13.67
CA GLU A 141 3.32 -14.92 13.95
C GLU A 141 4.41 -15.34 12.93
N LEU A 142 4.04 -15.99 11.84
CA LEU A 142 4.97 -16.41 10.78
C LEU A 142 4.47 -15.98 9.41
N ILE A 143 5.26 -15.18 8.70
CA ILE A 143 5.03 -14.81 7.31
C ILE A 143 6.04 -15.53 6.43
N GLN A 144 5.55 -16.24 5.44
CA GLN A 144 6.37 -16.89 4.43
C GLN A 144 6.23 -16.13 3.11
N ALA A 145 7.32 -15.59 2.61
CA ALA A 145 7.37 -14.85 1.36
C ALA A 145 8.47 -15.40 0.46
N SER A 146 8.34 -15.20 -0.84
CA SER A 146 9.43 -15.43 -1.79
C SER A 146 9.90 -14.12 -2.38
N LEU A 147 11.19 -14.02 -2.65
CA LEU A 147 11.77 -12.92 -3.39
C LEU A 147 11.36 -13.08 -4.87
N ASN A 148 10.83 -12.02 -5.46
CA ASN A 148 10.52 -12.00 -6.88
C ASN A 148 11.83 -11.90 -7.68
N SER A 149 11.94 -12.72 -8.73
CA SER A 149 13.08 -12.60 -9.64
C SER A 149 13.04 -11.23 -10.31
N ILE A 150 14.13 -10.50 -10.20
CA ILE A 150 14.39 -9.25 -10.92
C ILE A 150 14.84 -9.60 -12.33
#